data_bbde621048b1ff3132ee6ce105540f83
#
_entry.id   bbde621048b1ff3132ee6ce105540f83
#
_cell.length_a   1.000
_cell.length_b   1.000
_cell.length_c   1.000
_cell.angle_alpha   90.00
_cell.angle_beta   90.00
_cell.angle_gamma   90.00
#
_symmetry.space_group_name_H-M   'P 1'
#
loop_
_entity.id
_entity.type
_entity.pdbx_description
1 polymer ?
#
loop_
_entity_poly.entity_id
_entity_poly.type
_entity_poly.pdbx_seq_one_letter_code
_entity_poly.pdbx_strand_id
1 'polypeptide(L)'
;MSKEKFIDIEKLIESKNPRLLRVLPKFILRYLKRILHEREINEFLEAHGDKQNEEFCHEVMRYFNIEVELHGVENIPKEGPVILAMNHPLGGMDGIAFISALSSYRKDIKFIVNDILLNLKNLSDMFVG
;
A
#
# COMPACT_ATOMS: atom_id res chain seq x y z
N MET A 1 18.93 -0.47 -20.27
CA MET A 1 18.59 0.41 -19.13
C MET A 1 17.75 -0.41 -18.15
N SER A 2 18.24 -0.66 -16.93
CA SER A 2 17.41 -1.31 -15.94
C SER A 2 16.28 -0.34 -15.57
N LYS A 3 15.02 -0.75 -15.82
CA LYS A 3 13.86 0.03 -15.37
C LYS A 3 13.98 0.22 -13.87
N GLU A 4 13.81 1.44 -13.43
CA GLU A 4 13.84 1.76 -11.99
C GLU A 4 12.65 1.05 -11.34
N LYS A 5 12.92 0.17 -10.38
CA LYS A 5 11.87 -0.56 -9.67
C LYS A 5 11.19 0.38 -8.67
N PHE A 6 9.87 0.35 -8.62
CA PHE A 6 9.09 1.08 -7.61
C PHE A 6 9.29 0.49 -6.21
N ILE A 7 9.31 -0.85 -6.12
CA ILE A 7 9.63 -1.58 -4.90
C ILE A 7 10.84 -2.47 -5.18
N ASP A 8 11.86 -2.35 -4.33
CA ASP A 8 13.08 -3.13 -4.37
C ASP A 8 13.38 -3.67 -2.98
N ILE A 9 13.15 -4.97 -2.79
CA ILE A 9 13.35 -5.65 -1.50
C ILE A 9 14.81 -5.59 -1.04
N GLU A 10 15.78 -5.64 -1.97
CA GLU A 10 17.19 -5.53 -1.60
C GLU A 10 17.53 -4.16 -1.03
N LYS A 11 17.09 -3.09 -1.72
CA LYS A 11 17.26 -1.72 -1.22
C LYS A 11 16.56 -1.50 0.11
N LEU A 12 15.38 -2.10 0.29
CA LEU A 12 14.64 -2.02 1.55
C LEU A 12 15.42 -2.69 2.70
N ILE A 13 15.96 -3.88 2.49
CA ILE A 13 16.79 -4.58 3.48
C ILE A 13 18.07 -3.79 3.74
N GLU A 14 18.72 -3.28 2.69
CA GLU A 14 19.94 -2.48 2.80
C GLU A 14 19.73 -1.22 3.65
N SER A 15 18.63 -0.51 3.45
CA SER A 15 18.31 0.71 4.21
C SER A 15 18.08 0.45 5.70
N LYS A 16 17.54 -0.72 6.05
CA LYS A 16 17.28 -1.09 7.46
C LYS A 16 18.47 -1.80 8.11
N ASN A 17 19.14 -2.69 7.38
CA ASN A 17 20.29 -3.42 7.89
C ASN A 17 21.24 -3.88 6.76
N PRO A 18 22.24 -3.07 6.39
CA PRO A 18 23.18 -3.41 5.32
C PRO A 18 23.99 -4.70 5.58
N ARG A 19 24.22 -5.04 6.86
CA ARG A 19 24.94 -6.26 7.23
C ARG A 19 24.12 -7.50 6.92
N LEU A 20 22.80 -7.43 7.13
CA LEU A 20 21.88 -8.53 6.84
C LEU A 20 21.89 -8.85 5.35
N LEU A 21 21.85 -7.85 4.48
CA LEU A 21 21.87 -8.05 3.04
C LEU A 21 23.14 -8.80 2.58
N ARG A 22 24.30 -8.50 3.18
CA ARG A 22 25.58 -9.14 2.83
C ARG A 22 25.65 -10.61 3.25
N VAL A 23 24.92 -10.99 4.30
CA VAL A 23 24.92 -12.35 4.86
C VAL A 23 23.83 -13.21 4.24
N LEU A 24 22.76 -12.60 3.71
CA LEU A 24 21.64 -13.33 3.13
C LEU A 24 22.02 -14.07 1.85
N PRO A 25 21.86 -15.40 1.79
CA PRO A 25 22.07 -16.17 0.58
C PRO A 25 21.12 -15.72 -0.54
N LYS A 26 21.60 -15.75 -1.78
CA LYS A 26 20.81 -15.32 -2.96
C LYS A 26 19.49 -16.08 -3.13
N PHE A 27 19.43 -17.34 -2.71
CA PHE A 27 18.19 -18.12 -2.79
C PHE A 27 17.13 -17.63 -1.80
N ILE A 28 17.55 -17.15 -0.61
CA ILE A 28 16.62 -16.55 0.36
C ILE A 28 16.12 -15.21 -0.15
N LEU A 29 16.98 -14.37 -0.72
CA LEU A 29 16.56 -13.12 -1.35
C LEU A 29 15.54 -13.37 -2.47
N ARG A 30 15.78 -14.36 -3.32
CA ARG A 30 14.85 -14.75 -4.38
C ARG A 30 13.50 -15.24 -3.83
N TYR A 31 13.55 -16.01 -2.74
CA TYR A 31 12.35 -16.48 -2.05
C TYR A 31 11.56 -15.33 -1.43
N LEU A 32 12.22 -14.38 -0.75
CA LEU A 32 11.58 -13.19 -0.20
C LEU A 32 10.93 -12.34 -1.28
N LYS A 33 11.62 -12.07 -2.40
CA LYS A 33 11.05 -11.33 -3.53
C LYS A 33 9.81 -12.01 -4.10
N ARG A 34 9.81 -13.34 -4.15
CA ARG A 34 8.67 -14.13 -4.62
C ARG A 34 7.49 -14.06 -3.66
N ILE A 35 7.70 -14.24 -2.35
CA ILE A 35 6.64 -14.19 -1.33
C ILE A 35 6.04 -12.78 -1.24
N LEU A 36 6.91 -11.76 -1.31
CA LEU A 36 6.49 -10.36 -1.23
C LEU A 36 5.96 -9.82 -2.56
N HIS A 37 5.85 -10.68 -3.57
CA HIS A 37 5.30 -10.34 -4.90
C HIS A 37 5.96 -9.11 -5.53
N GLU A 38 7.27 -8.91 -5.31
CA GLU A 38 8.02 -7.74 -5.82
C GLU A 38 7.77 -7.49 -7.31
N ARG A 39 7.78 -8.56 -8.11
CA ARG A 39 7.58 -8.45 -9.55
C ARG A 39 6.17 -8.00 -9.90
N GLU A 40 5.18 -8.68 -9.37
CA GLU A 40 3.76 -8.42 -9.62
C GLU A 40 3.37 -7.00 -9.20
N ILE A 41 3.87 -6.54 -8.06
CA ILE A 41 3.64 -5.18 -7.58
C ILE A 41 4.31 -4.16 -8.54
N ASN A 42 5.55 -4.40 -8.97
CA ASN A 42 6.21 -3.48 -9.89
C ASN A 42 5.53 -3.44 -11.27
N GLU A 43 5.07 -4.59 -11.80
CA GLU A 43 4.29 -4.66 -13.03
C GLU A 43 2.97 -3.89 -12.91
N PHE A 44 2.27 -4.04 -11.78
CA PHE A 44 1.06 -3.28 -11.49
C PHE A 44 1.34 -1.76 -11.42
N LEU A 45 2.36 -1.35 -10.68
CA LEU A 45 2.74 0.07 -10.55
C LEU A 45 3.22 0.67 -11.87
N GLU A 46 3.85 -0.11 -12.73
CA GLU A 46 4.21 0.33 -14.07
C GLU A 46 2.98 0.60 -14.95
N ALA A 47 1.96 -0.25 -14.83
CA ALA A 47 0.73 -0.14 -15.62
C ALA A 47 -0.24 0.94 -15.09
N HIS A 48 -0.26 1.18 -13.78
CA HIS A 48 -1.24 2.02 -13.09
C HIS A 48 -0.60 3.14 -12.26
N GLY A 49 0.68 3.40 -12.44
CA GLY A 49 1.44 4.39 -11.65
C GLY A 49 1.04 5.85 -11.89
N ASP A 50 0.23 6.11 -12.91
CA ASP A 50 -0.39 7.41 -13.18
C ASP A 50 -1.58 7.71 -12.26
N LYS A 51 -2.18 6.69 -11.65
CA LYS A 51 -3.30 6.83 -10.73
C LYS A 51 -2.85 7.27 -9.35
N GLN A 52 -3.68 8.08 -8.71
CA GLN A 52 -3.41 8.67 -7.39
C GLN A 52 -4.58 8.45 -6.44
N ASN A 53 -4.27 8.40 -5.15
CA ASN A 53 -5.25 8.38 -4.07
C ASN A 53 -6.35 7.31 -4.24
N GLU A 54 -7.62 7.68 -4.21
CA GLU A 54 -8.74 6.76 -4.33
C GLU A 54 -8.79 6.02 -5.67
N GLU A 55 -8.39 6.66 -6.79
CA GLU A 55 -8.32 5.99 -8.09
C GLU A 55 -7.31 4.85 -8.09
N PHE A 56 -6.13 5.08 -7.50
CA PHE A 56 -5.13 4.04 -7.34
C PHE A 56 -5.66 2.88 -6.51
N CYS A 57 -6.33 3.17 -5.39
CA CYS A 57 -6.94 2.13 -4.56
C CYS A 57 -8.01 1.34 -5.31
N HIS A 58 -8.87 1.99 -6.09
CA HIS A 58 -9.87 1.31 -6.92
C HIS A 58 -9.22 0.39 -7.97
N GLU A 59 -8.12 0.81 -8.61
CA GLU A 59 -7.41 -0.05 -9.56
C GLU A 59 -6.77 -1.27 -8.87
N VAL A 60 -6.20 -1.10 -7.67
CA VAL A 60 -5.68 -2.23 -6.89
C VAL A 60 -6.79 -3.22 -6.57
N MET A 61 -7.94 -2.74 -6.09
CA MET A 61 -9.08 -3.59 -5.76
C MET A 61 -9.57 -4.37 -6.98
N ARG A 62 -9.65 -3.71 -8.13
CA ARG A 62 -10.03 -4.32 -9.41
C ARG A 62 -9.03 -5.37 -9.86
N TYR A 63 -7.74 -5.06 -9.80
CA TYR A 63 -6.66 -5.95 -10.21
C TYR A 63 -6.65 -7.26 -9.41
N PHE A 64 -6.87 -7.16 -8.09
CA PHE A 64 -6.92 -8.33 -7.21
C PHE A 64 -8.32 -8.95 -7.10
N ASN A 65 -9.30 -8.42 -7.82
CA ASN A 65 -10.70 -8.85 -7.77
C ASN A 65 -11.25 -8.92 -6.33
N ILE A 66 -10.99 -7.85 -5.57
CA ILE A 66 -11.42 -7.72 -4.17
C ILE A 66 -12.69 -6.89 -4.12
N GLU A 67 -13.71 -7.45 -3.49
CA GLU A 67 -14.96 -6.77 -3.19
C GLU A 67 -15.01 -6.43 -1.70
N VAL A 68 -15.55 -5.25 -1.37
CA VAL A 68 -15.74 -4.80 0.01
C VAL A 68 -17.21 -4.56 0.26
N GLU A 69 -17.74 -5.22 1.26
CA GLU A 69 -19.09 -4.99 1.75
C GLU A 69 -19.05 -4.10 3.00
N LEU A 70 -19.79 -3.01 2.98
CA LEU A 70 -19.84 -2.05 4.07
C LEU A 70 -21.13 -2.24 4.89
N HIS A 71 -20.97 -2.43 6.20
CA HIS A 71 -22.06 -2.45 7.15
C HIS A 71 -21.88 -1.35 8.19
N GLY A 72 -22.94 -0.61 8.48
CA GLY A 72 -22.92 0.41 9.51
C GLY A 72 -22.18 1.70 9.13
N VAL A 73 -22.01 1.96 7.84
CA VAL A 73 -21.32 3.18 7.35
C VAL A 73 -22.02 4.45 7.81
N GLU A 74 -23.32 4.38 8.06
CA GLU A 74 -24.14 5.47 8.59
C GLU A 74 -23.72 5.92 10.00
N ASN A 75 -22.93 5.08 10.72
CA ASN A 75 -22.38 5.44 12.02
C ASN A 75 -21.12 6.32 11.91
N ILE A 76 -20.57 6.47 10.72
CA ILE A 76 -19.41 7.35 10.47
C ILE A 76 -19.92 8.78 10.27
N PRO A 77 -19.49 9.76 11.10
CA PRO A 77 -19.88 11.16 10.87
C PRO A 77 -19.41 11.63 9.50
N LYS A 78 -20.33 12.25 8.74
CA LYS A 78 -19.99 12.83 7.42
C LYS A 78 -19.09 14.05 7.53
N GLU A 79 -19.20 14.79 8.63
CA GLU A 79 -18.48 16.03 8.90
C GLU A 79 -17.86 16.00 10.29
N GLY A 80 -16.89 16.87 10.51
CA GLY A 80 -16.21 17.02 11.78
C GLY A 80 -15.09 16.00 12.01
N PRO A 81 -14.31 16.17 13.08
CA PRO A 81 -13.17 15.32 13.39
C PRO A 81 -13.63 13.92 13.84
N VAL A 82 -13.00 12.89 13.29
CA VAL A 82 -13.22 11.50 13.68
C VAL A 82 -11.92 10.72 13.56
N ILE A 83 -11.70 9.78 14.47
CA ILE A 83 -10.63 8.80 14.39
C ILE A 83 -11.28 7.45 14.14
N LEU A 84 -10.90 6.81 13.04
CA LEU A 84 -11.32 5.46 12.71
C LEU A 84 -10.18 4.50 13.02
N ALA A 85 -10.46 3.50 13.84
CA ALA A 85 -9.50 2.44 14.16
C ALA A 85 -10.01 1.11 13.65
N MET A 86 -9.12 0.33 13.06
CA MET A 86 -9.45 -0.99 12.53
C MET A 86 -8.35 -2.00 12.86
N ASN A 87 -8.69 -3.29 12.87
CA ASN A 87 -7.71 -4.35 12.84
C ASN A 87 -6.99 -4.37 11.46
N HIS A 88 -5.77 -4.89 11.43
CA HIS A 88 -4.90 -4.77 10.25
C HIS A 88 -4.22 -6.10 9.89
N PRO A 89 -5.00 -7.19 9.65
CA PRO A 89 -4.44 -8.51 9.43
C PRO A 89 -3.78 -8.70 8.07
N LEU A 90 -4.19 -7.94 7.05
CA LEU A 90 -3.72 -8.07 5.66
C LEU A 90 -2.67 -7.01 5.28
N GLY A 91 -2.20 -6.22 6.23
CA GLY A 91 -1.20 -5.18 5.98
C GLY A 91 -1.73 -4.08 5.06
N GLY A 92 -0.92 -3.62 4.09
CA GLY A 92 -1.30 -2.51 3.21
C GLY A 92 -2.62 -2.68 2.47
N MET A 93 -3.07 -3.92 2.26
CA MET A 93 -4.33 -4.19 1.57
C MET A 93 -5.54 -3.72 2.36
N ASP A 94 -5.52 -3.79 3.70
CA ASP A 94 -6.61 -3.28 4.53
C ASP A 94 -6.79 -1.77 4.34
N GLY A 95 -5.69 -1.02 4.32
CA GLY A 95 -5.72 0.43 4.07
C GLY A 95 -6.27 0.76 2.68
N ILE A 96 -5.82 0.05 1.65
CA ILE A 96 -6.28 0.23 0.28
C ILE A 96 -7.77 -0.07 0.16
N ALA A 97 -8.23 -1.18 0.73
CA ALA A 97 -9.63 -1.57 0.75
C ALA A 97 -10.49 -0.52 1.48
N PHE A 98 -10.00 -0.03 2.62
CA PHE A 98 -10.66 1.00 3.40
C PHE A 98 -10.79 2.32 2.63
N ILE A 99 -9.72 2.79 2.00
CA ILE A 99 -9.74 4.00 1.16
C ILE A 99 -10.75 3.81 0.01
N SER A 100 -10.64 2.70 -0.71
CA SER A 100 -11.51 2.40 -1.83
C SER A 100 -13.00 2.39 -1.43
N ALA A 101 -13.32 1.79 -0.29
CA ALA A 101 -14.69 1.64 0.18
C ALA A 101 -15.29 2.96 0.71
N LEU A 102 -14.50 3.77 1.44
CA LEU A 102 -15.00 4.96 2.11
C LEU A 102 -14.77 6.26 1.33
N SER A 103 -14.04 6.25 0.23
CA SER A 103 -13.73 7.46 -0.55
C SER A 103 -14.97 8.17 -1.12
N SER A 104 -16.05 7.43 -1.39
CA SER A 104 -17.32 8.01 -1.80
C SER A 104 -18.10 8.64 -0.64
N TYR A 105 -17.79 8.25 0.59
CA TYR A 105 -18.48 8.68 1.80
C TYR A 105 -17.77 9.87 2.48
N ARG A 106 -16.44 9.80 2.60
CA ARG A 106 -15.58 10.89 3.12
C ARG A 106 -14.33 11.00 2.28
N LYS A 107 -14.01 12.23 1.83
CA LYS A 107 -12.81 12.52 1.02
C LYS A 107 -11.65 13.07 1.81
N ASP A 108 -11.84 13.37 3.07
CA ASP A 108 -10.85 13.97 3.97
C ASP A 108 -10.10 12.92 4.82
N ILE A 109 -10.14 11.65 4.41
CA ILE A 109 -9.47 10.56 5.13
C ILE A 109 -7.96 10.68 4.99
N LYS A 110 -7.25 10.55 6.12
CA LYS A 110 -5.79 10.47 6.21
C LYS A 110 -5.42 9.21 6.99
N PHE A 111 -4.30 8.61 6.62
CA PHE A 111 -3.78 7.42 7.28
C PHE A 111 -2.46 7.71 7.96
N ILE A 112 -2.35 7.32 9.22
CA ILE A 112 -1.07 7.28 9.91
C ILE A 112 -0.34 6.03 9.45
N VAL A 113 0.82 6.20 8.86
CA VAL A 113 1.61 5.10 8.28
C VAL A 113 3.06 5.16 8.76
N ASN A 114 3.78 4.07 8.59
CA ASN A 114 5.21 4.06 8.83
C ASN A 114 5.99 4.72 7.68
N ASP A 115 7.24 5.10 7.96
CA ASP A 115 8.12 5.80 7.02
C ASP A 115 8.31 5.08 5.67
N ILE A 116 8.17 3.75 5.64
CA ILE A 116 8.32 2.96 4.41
C ILE A 116 7.19 3.28 3.44
N LEU A 117 5.96 3.38 3.95
CA LEU A 117 4.76 3.64 3.14
C LEU A 117 4.68 5.09 2.68
N LEU A 118 5.32 6.04 3.38
CA LEU A 118 5.41 7.43 2.94
C LEU A 118 6.09 7.59 1.56
N ASN A 119 6.88 6.60 1.16
CA ASN A 119 7.52 6.59 -0.16
C ASN A 119 6.60 6.14 -1.30
N LEU A 120 5.39 5.67 -1.00
CA LEU A 120 4.41 5.30 -2.02
C LEU A 120 3.73 6.55 -2.58
N LYS A 121 4.30 7.08 -3.65
CA LYS A 121 3.89 8.36 -4.28
C LYS A 121 2.41 8.40 -4.64
N ASN A 122 1.83 7.28 -5.03
CA ASN A 122 0.43 7.18 -5.42
C ASN A 122 -0.56 7.50 -4.30
N LEU A 123 -0.13 7.39 -3.04
CA LEU A 123 -0.96 7.64 -1.84
C LEU A 123 -0.35 8.71 -0.92
N SER A 124 0.68 9.41 -1.36
CA SER A 124 1.40 10.40 -0.53
C SER A 124 0.49 11.47 0.07
N ASP A 125 -0.54 11.89 -0.67
CA ASP A 125 -1.50 12.90 -0.21
C ASP A 125 -2.43 12.40 0.90
N MET A 126 -2.57 11.08 1.02
CA MET A 126 -3.45 10.44 2.02
C MET A 126 -2.69 9.99 3.27
N PHE A 127 -1.37 9.98 3.22
CA PHE A 127 -0.52 9.47 4.28
C PHE A 127 0.03 10.59 5.17
N VAL A 128 0.10 10.30 6.46
CA VAL A 128 0.76 11.11 7.48
C VAL A 128 1.69 10.21 8.30
N GLY A 129 2.88 10.72 8.65
CA GLY A 129 3.88 10.03 9.43
C GLY A 129 3.95 10.49 10.87
#